data_e8889fd97edafd50d11d0877dca330de
#
_entry.id   e8889fd97edafd50d11d0877dca330de
#
_cell.length_a   1.000
_cell.length_b   1.000
_cell.length_c   1.000
_cell.angle_alpha   90.00
_cell.angle_beta   90.00
_cell.angle_gamma   90.00
#
_symmetry.space_group_name_H-M   'P 1'
#
loop_
_entity.id
_entity.type
_entity.pdbx_description
1 polymer ?
#
loop_
_entity_poly.entity_id
_entity_poly.type
_entity_poly.pdbx_seq_one_letter_code
_entity_poly.pdbx_strand_id
1 'polypeptide(L)'
;MKKLTTALLAAGLILSASACSAPAQLTTAETCDRLKIVVSDPSASAGRTGMVILGNKLRPIVAGASDELKPAVQAILDYADESAKESPDAAKVAQLQADYQKAGATFGQLCN
;
A
#
# COMPACT_ATOMS: atom_id res chain seq x y z
N MET A 1 -24.55 -46.53 46.61
CA MET A 1 -23.32 -46.31 45.87
C MET A 1 -23.64 -45.43 44.66
N LYS A 2 -23.42 -44.16 44.81
CA LYS A 2 -23.73 -43.21 43.74
C LYS A 2 -22.41 -42.85 43.06
N LYS A 3 -22.27 -43.30 41.85
CA LYS A 3 -21.13 -42.92 40.98
C LYS A 3 -21.43 -41.54 40.43
N LEU A 4 -20.76 -40.54 40.97
CA LEU A 4 -20.74 -39.20 40.40
C LEU A 4 -19.86 -39.21 39.18
N THR A 5 -20.48 -39.20 38.04
CA THR A 5 -19.79 -38.95 36.78
C THR A 5 -19.61 -37.45 36.63
N THR A 6 -18.42 -36.99 36.94
CA THR A 6 -18.04 -35.59 36.69
C THR A 6 -17.82 -35.43 35.19
N ALA A 7 -18.79 -34.86 34.53
CA ALA A 7 -18.63 -34.41 33.17
C ALA A 7 -17.71 -33.18 33.15
N LEU A 8 -16.48 -33.37 32.74
CA LEU A 8 -15.58 -32.30 32.40
C LEU A 8 -16.07 -31.65 31.12
N LEU A 9 -16.75 -30.55 31.26
CA LEU A 9 -16.96 -29.60 30.19
C LEU A 9 -15.61 -28.97 29.87
N ALA A 10 -14.92 -29.53 28.88
CA ALA A 10 -13.83 -28.85 28.21
C ALA A 10 -14.43 -27.66 27.44
N ALA A 11 -14.46 -26.51 28.09
CA ALA A 11 -14.70 -25.26 27.41
C ALA A 11 -13.55 -25.04 26.41
N GLY A 12 -13.77 -25.41 25.18
CA GLY A 12 -12.88 -25.07 24.08
C GLY A 12 -12.78 -23.56 24.01
N LEU A 13 -11.71 -23.00 24.50
CA LEU A 13 -11.28 -21.67 24.19
C LEU A 13 -10.96 -21.66 22.70
N ILE A 14 -11.93 -21.33 21.91
CA ILE A 14 -11.72 -20.90 20.54
C ILE A 14 -10.99 -19.56 20.67
N LEU A 15 -9.68 -19.63 20.70
CA LEU A 15 -8.86 -18.47 20.46
C LEU A 15 -9.20 -18.01 19.05
N SER A 16 -10.11 -17.10 18.96
CA SER A 16 -10.29 -16.33 17.73
C SER A 16 -9.04 -15.49 17.53
N ALA A 17 -8.05 -16.07 16.88
CA ALA A 17 -6.82 -15.40 16.46
C ALA A 17 -7.07 -14.42 15.31
N SER A 18 -8.25 -13.83 15.24
CA SER A 18 -8.65 -12.91 14.18
C SER A 18 -8.27 -11.45 14.45
N ALA A 19 -7.65 -11.15 15.58
CA ALA A 19 -7.37 -9.77 15.99
C ALA A 19 -6.21 -9.11 15.22
N CYS A 20 -5.43 -9.85 14.44
CA CYS A 20 -4.28 -9.34 13.69
C CYS A 20 -4.33 -9.74 12.22
N SER A 21 -5.51 -9.80 11.62
CA SER A 21 -5.60 -9.95 10.17
C SER A 21 -5.05 -8.68 9.52
N ALA A 22 -4.12 -8.85 8.58
CA ALA A 22 -3.73 -7.78 7.67
C ALA A 22 -4.99 -7.13 7.07
N PRO A 23 -5.02 -5.80 6.87
CA PRO A 23 -6.14 -5.18 6.19
C PRO A 23 -6.43 -5.90 4.89
N ALA A 24 -7.71 -6.11 4.59
CA ALA A 24 -8.13 -6.77 3.37
C ALA A 24 -7.52 -6.05 2.17
N GLN A 25 -7.02 -6.80 1.20
CA GLN A 25 -6.50 -6.27 -0.03
C GLN A 25 -7.58 -5.43 -0.74
N LEU A 26 -7.19 -4.26 -1.21
CA LEU A 26 -8.06 -3.37 -1.98
C LEU A 26 -8.36 -3.98 -3.35
N THR A 27 -9.55 -3.73 -3.86
CA THR A 27 -9.85 -3.97 -5.26
C THR A 27 -9.09 -3.01 -6.16
N THR A 28 -9.06 -3.29 -7.45
CA THR A 28 -8.46 -2.37 -8.44
C THR A 28 -9.14 -1.01 -8.40
N ALA A 29 -10.48 -0.96 -8.35
CA ALA A 29 -11.24 0.28 -8.26
C ALA A 29 -10.91 1.08 -6.98
N GLU A 30 -10.88 0.44 -5.83
CA GLU A 30 -10.50 1.09 -4.56
C GLU A 30 -9.05 1.60 -4.57
N THR A 31 -8.13 0.84 -5.15
CA THR A 31 -6.74 1.28 -5.33
C THR A 31 -6.69 2.51 -6.23
N CYS A 32 -7.42 2.51 -7.33
CA CYS A 32 -7.53 3.65 -8.24
C CYS A 32 -8.05 4.90 -7.54
N ASP A 33 -9.11 4.78 -6.76
CA ASP A 33 -9.71 5.91 -6.05
C ASP A 33 -8.74 6.51 -5.04
N ARG A 34 -8.03 5.69 -4.28
CA ARG A 34 -7.01 6.17 -3.34
C ARG A 34 -5.84 6.84 -4.04
N LEU A 35 -5.37 6.27 -5.16
CA LEU A 35 -4.29 6.88 -5.94
C LEU A 35 -4.70 8.24 -6.52
N LYS A 36 -5.90 8.36 -7.07
CA LYS A 36 -6.42 9.63 -7.61
C LYS A 36 -6.35 10.75 -6.57
N ILE A 37 -6.77 10.46 -5.34
CA ILE A 37 -6.72 11.43 -4.24
C ILE A 37 -5.28 11.88 -3.95
N VAL A 38 -4.35 10.94 -3.88
CA VAL A 38 -2.96 11.21 -3.54
C VAL A 38 -2.22 11.96 -4.63
N VAL A 39 -2.39 11.56 -5.89
CA VAL A 39 -1.69 12.19 -7.03
C VAL A 39 -2.29 13.54 -7.42
N SER A 40 -3.54 13.81 -7.03
CA SER A 40 -4.20 15.10 -7.25
C SER A 40 -3.88 16.14 -6.18
N ASP A 41 -3.19 15.75 -5.11
CA ASP A 41 -2.84 16.66 -4.03
C ASP A 41 -1.71 17.59 -4.48
N PRO A 42 -1.94 18.92 -4.55
CA PRO A 42 -0.91 19.87 -4.99
C PRO A 42 0.34 19.85 -4.08
N SER A 43 0.19 19.49 -2.81
CA SER A 43 1.32 19.40 -1.88
C SER A 43 2.28 18.28 -2.24
N ALA A 44 1.82 17.25 -2.94
CA ALA A 44 2.63 16.11 -3.36
C ALA A 44 3.61 16.42 -4.51
N SER A 45 3.48 17.57 -5.18
CA SER A 45 4.36 17.99 -6.29
C SER A 45 5.31 19.13 -5.92
N ALA A 46 5.31 19.57 -4.69
CA ALA A 46 6.06 20.74 -4.22
C ALA A 46 7.50 20.40 -3.82
N GLY A 47 8.35 20.02 -4.77
CA GLY A 47 9.78 19.78 -4.54
C GLY A 47 10.05 18.60 -3.60
N ARG A 48 11.19 18.63 -2.90
CA ARG A 48 11.61 17.55 -1.99
C ARG A 48 10.58 17.25 -0.90
N THR A 49 10.04 18.28 -0.29
CA THR A 49 9.01 18.11 0.76
C THR A 49 7.76 17.44 0.19
N GLY A 50 7.35 17.84 -1.01
CA GLY A 50 6.25 17.20 -1.72
C GLY A 50 6.48 15.71 -1.98
N MET A 51 7.71 15.32 -2.32
CA MET A 51 8.06 13.92 -2.51
C MET A 51 8.01 13.13 -1.21
N VAL A 52 8.41 13.71 -0.08
CA VAL A 52 8.23 13.10 1.25
C VAL A 52 6.76 12.87 1.57
N ILE A 53 5.93 13.87 1.32
CA ILE A 53 4.47 13.80 1.54
C ILE A 53 3.87 12.70 0.65
N LEU A 54 4.21 12.69 -0.63
CA LEU A 54 3.74 11.69 -1.59
C LEU A 54 4.12 10.28 -1.14
N GLY A 55 5.39 10.05 -0.79
CA GLY A 55 5.86 8.76 -0.32
C GLY A 55 5.10 8.27 0.92
N ASN A 56 4.89 9.15 1.90
CA ASN A 56 4.14 8.80 3.11
C ASN A 56 2.68 8.43 2.82
N LYS A 57 2.05 9.09 1.86
CA LYS A 57 0.67 8.78 1.45
C LYS A 57 0.58 7.50 0.62
N LEU A 58 1.61 7.17 -0.14
CA LEU A 58 1.64 5.97 -0.99
C LEU A 58 1.91 4.68 -0.21
N ARG A 59 2.68 4.73 0.88
CA ARG A 59 3.04 3.52 1.65
C ARG A 59 1.84 2.66 2.07
N PRO A 60 0.80 3.21 2.68
CA PRO A 60 -0.37 2.41 3.04
C PRO A 60 -1.14 1.89 1.81
N ILE A 61 -1.08 2.61 0.69
CA ILE A 61 -1.71 2.15 -0.56
C ILE A 61 -0.95 0.97 -1.13
N VAL A 62 0.38 1.03 -1.20
CA VAL A 62 1.21 -0.11 -1.66
C VAL A 62 0.94 -1.35 -0.83
N ALA A 63 0.83 -1.21 0.49
CA ALA A 63 0.60 -2.35 1.39
C ALA A 63 -0.71 -3.10 1.08
N GLY A 64 -1.75 -2.38 0.68
CA GLY A 64 -3.08 -2.95 0.40
C GLY A 64 -3.48 -2.97 -1.07
N ALA A 65 -2.67 -2.48 -1.99
CA ALA A 65 -3.02 -2.36 -3.40
C ALA A 65 -3.41 -3.71 -4.03
N SER A 66 -4.30 -3.67 -5.02
CA SER A 66 -4.60 -4.83 -5.86
C SER A 66 -3.33 -5.34 -6.55
N ASP A 67 -3.26 -6.64 -6.84
CA ASP A 67 -2.08 -7.25 -7.46
C ASP A 67 -1.74 -6.61 -8.81
N GLU A 68 -2.74 -6.18 -9.55
CA GLU A 68 -2.57 -5.53 -10.86
C GLU A 68 -1.91 -4.16 -10.76
N LEU A 69 -2.23 -3.38 -9.73
CA LEU A 69 -1.74 -2.03 -9.53
C LEU A 69 -0.53 -1.92 -8.59
N LYS A 70 -0.27 -2.93 -7.78
CA LYS A 70 0.82 -2.91 -6.80
C LYS A 70 2.18 -2.55 -7.40
N PRO A 71 2.60 -3.14 -8.54
CA PRO A 71 3.86 -2.75 -9.16
C PRO A 71 3.90 -1.28 -9.60
N ALA A 72 2.79 -0.75 -10.10
CA ALA A 72 2.70 0.64 -10.51
C ALA A 72 2.76 1.59 -9.31
N VAL A 73 2.05 1.29 -8.24
CA VAL A 73 2.10 2.09 -6.99
C VAL A 73 3.49 2.06 -6.39
N GLN A 74 4.15 0.90 -6.39
CA GLN A 74 5.51 0.75 -5.91
C GLN A 74 6.50 1.59 -6.72
N ALA A 75 6.38 1.62 -8.04
CA ALA A 75 7.24 2.42 -8.91
C ALA A 75 7.11 3.93 -8.61
N ILE A 76 5.89 4.40 -8.33
CA ILE A 76 5.66 5.80 -7.93
C ILE A 76 6.31 6.08 -6.57
N LEU A 77 6.16 5.16 -5.62
CA LEU A 77 6.79 5.28 -4.30
C LEU A 77 8.31 5.32 -4.38
N ASP A 78 8.91 4.43 -5.15
CA ASP A 78 10.37 4.35 -5.30
C ASP A 78 10.93 5.64 -5.91
N TYR A 79 10.25 6.20 -6.90
CA TYR A 79 10.60 7.50 -7.47
C TYR A 79 10.50 8.63 -6.43
N ALA A 80 9.41 8.66 -5.68
CA ALA A 80 9.22 9.68 -4.63
C ALA A 80 10.27 9.58 -3.53
N ASP A 81 10.59 8.37 -3.08
CA ASP A 81 11.59 8.14 -2.03
C ASP A 81 13.00 8.53 -2.46
N GLU A 82 13.41 8.20 -3.69
CA GLU A 82 14.71 8.61 -4.20
C GLU A 82 14.79 10.14 -4.38
N SER A 83 13.73 10.74 -4.94
CA SER A 83 13.66 12.18 -5.18
C SER A 83 13.57 12.99 -3.87
N ALA A 84 13.15 12.37 -2.78
CA ALA A 84 13.06 12.99 -1.45
C ALA A 84 14.40 13.06 -0.70
N LYS A 85 15.43 12.35 -1.15
CA LYS A 85 16.75 12.35 -0.53
C LYS A 85 17.42 13.72 -0.63
N GLU A 86 18.31 14.01 0.30
CA GLU A 86 19.12 15.25 0.27
C GLU A 86 20.03 15.29 -0.95
N SER A 87 20.58 14.14 -1.33
CA SER A 87 21.43 13.97 -2.50
C SER A 87 20.94 12.79 -3.34
N PRO A 88 19.92 12.98 -4.15
CA PRO A 88 19.42 11.92 -5.03
C PRO A 88 20.49 11.47 -6.02
N ASP A 89 20.57 10.17 -6.27
CA ASP A 89 21.41 9.63 -7.35
C ASP A 89 20.75 9.93 -8.69
N ALA A 90 21.38 10.76 -9.52
CA ALA A 90 20.82 11.20 -10.79
C ALA A 90 20.55 10.04 -11.76
N ALA A 91 21.44 9.04 -11.82
CA ALA A 91 21.25 7.86 -12.67
C ALA A 91 20.06 7.02 -12.20
N LYS A 92 19.93 6.84 -10.91
CA LYS A 92 18.82 6.11 -10.29
C LYS A 92 17.50 6.84 -10.46
N VAL A 93 17.48 8.16 -10.28
CA VAL A 93 16.28 8.98 -10.54
C VAL A 93 15.83 8.85 -11.97
N ALA A 94 16.74 8.90 -12.95
CA ALA A 94 16.42 8.74 -14.36
C ALA A 94 15.78 7.37 -14.67
N GLN A 95 16.32 6.30 -14.07
CA GLN A 95 15.74 4.95 -14.20
C GLN A 95 14.36 4.87 -13.57
N LEU A 96 14.20 5.37 -12.35
CA LEU A 96 12.93 5.36 -11.64
C LEU A 96 11.88 6.24 -12.31
N GLN A 97 12.30 7.31 -12.99
CA GLN A 97 11.40 8.15 -13.77
C GLN A 97 10.81 7.39 -14.97
N ALA A 98 11.59 6.54 -15.63
CA ALA A 98 11.07 5.67 -16.69
C ALA A 98 10.03 4.68 -16.14
N ASP A 99 10.28 4.10 -14.98
CA ASP A 99 9.33 3.19 -14.31
C ASP A 99 8.08 3.94 -13.83
N TYR A 100 8.24 5.18 -13.38
CA TYR A 100 7.13 6.08 -13.03
C TYR A 100 6.23 6.37 -14.23
N GLN A 101 6.81 6.61 -15.39
CA GLN A 101 6.03 6.85 -16.63
C GLN A 101 5.25 5.61 -17.05
N LYS A 102 5.85 4.41 -16.94
CA LYS A 102 5.14 3.14 -17.16
C LYS A 102 4.02 2.94 -16.17
N ALA A 103 4.25 3.27 -14.90
CA ALA A 103 3.23 3.22 -13.85
C ALA A 103 2.05 4.14 -14.17
N GLY A 104 2.31 5.33 -14.68
CA GLY A 104 1.29 6.26 -15.16
C GLY A 104 0.44 5.70 -16.29
N ALA A 105 1.07 5.02 -17.25
CA ALA A 105 0.36 4.35 -18.34
C ALA A 105 -0.52 3.20 -17.82
N THR A 106 0.01 2.38 -16.93
CA THR A 106 -0.76 1.29 -16.29
C THR A 106 -1.96 1.83 -15.53
N PHE A 107 -1.75 2.88 -14.75
CA PHE A 107 -2.81 3.57 -14.02
C PHE A 107 -3.90 4.10 -14.98
N GLY A 108 -3.50 4.74 -16.08
CA GLY A 108 -4.41 5.23 -17.09
C GLY A 108 -5.24 4.14 -17.77
N GLN A 109 -4.69 2.93 -17.92
CA GLN A 109 -5.40 1.78 -18.50
C GLN A 109 -6.38 1.13 -17.51
N LEU A 110 -6.00 1.02 -16.24
CA LEU A 110 -6.77 0.27 -15.23
C LEU A 110 -7.74 1.14 -14.44
N CYS A 111 -7.53 2.46 -14.41
CA CYS A 111 -8.25 3.41 -13.56
C CYS A 111 -9.15 4.40 -14.34
N ASN A 112 -9.57 4.05 -15.51
CA ASN A 112 -10.52 4.86 -16.30
C ASN A 112 -11.96 4.70 -15.83
#